data_163055425e3a8851d6ff83ca83868bfc
#
_entry.id   163055425e3a8851d6ff83ca83868bfc
#
_cell.length_a   1.000
_cell.length_b   1.000
_cell.length_c   1.000
_cell.angle_alpha   90.00
_cell.angle_beta   90.00
_cell.angle_gamma   90.00
#
_symmetry.space_group_name_H-M   'P 1'
#
loop_
_entity.id
_entity.type
_entity.pdbx_description
1 polymer ?
#
loop_
_entity_poly.entity_id
_entity_poly.type
_entity_poly.pdbx_seq_one_letter_code
_entity_poly.pdbx_strand_id
1 'polypeptide(L)'
;NHVSYGTFKGYDENAVATGNYTSSDTWLRLGYNEESKTLPFKYGVSNQFYISKLEDIISTSMYSSFGLVWTINKYNFDIGWTVNDVLLFYDRSIDDINSMDFLIGVCKDLVHLPLRLSIDSKLSTSLIPKDYFLSGTFYLSKNITLNLGTSTRKFSQNTEQNLSQTIFGSSGIGVFFRNKELIIGYGLYFYGTGGFSSGLDMSINF
;
A
#
# COMPACT_ATOMS: atom_id res chain seq x y z
N ASN A 1 -13.79 1.26 -5.18
CA ASN A 1 -12.84 1.36 -6.31
C ASN A 1 -13.18 0.31 -7.36
N HIS A 2 -13.01 0.65 -8.62
CA HIS A 2 -13.18 -0.23 -9.76
C HIS A 2 -12.04 0.00 -10.77
N VAL A 3 -11.44 -1.09 -11.25
CA VAL A 3 -10.41 -1.05 -12.29
C VAL A 3 -10.87 -1.95 -13.43
N SER A 4 -10.91 -1.41 -14.65
CA SER A 4 -11.12 -2.19 -15.88
C SER A 4 -9.79 -2.29 -16.62
N TYR A 5 -9.41 -3.50 -16.96
CA TYR A 5 -8.18 -3.76 -17.73
C TYR A 5 -8.41 -3.70 -19.23
N GLY A 6 -9.66 -3.45 -19.65
CA GLY A 6 -10.05 -3.36 -21.05
C GLY A 6 -10.46 -4.67 -21.66
N THR A 7 -10.39 -4.72 -22.98
CA THR A 7 -10.80 -5.90 -23.78
C THR A 7 -9.57 -6.54 -24.41
N PHE A 8 -9.46 -7.83 -24.26
CA PHE A 8 -8.39 -8.66 -24.79
C PHE A 8 -8.91 -9.61 -25.85
N LYS A 9 -8.06 -9.98 -26.81
CA LYS A 9 -8.36 -11.04 -27.77
C LYS A 9 -8.02 -12.39 -27.14
N GLY A 10 -9.00 -13.28 -27.12
CA GLY A 10 -8.83 -14.65 -26.67
C GLY A 10 -8.30 -15.54 -27.81
N TYR A 11 -7.48 -16.52 -27.43
CA TYR A 11 -6.97 -17.55 -28.34
C TYR A 11 -7.02 -18.90 -27.61
N ASP A 12 -7.33 -19.96 -28.32
CA ASP A 12 -7.23 -21.32 -27.80
C ASP A 12 -5.76 -21.82 -27.84
N GLU A 13 -5.54 -23.04 -27.35
CA GLU A 13 -4.21 -23.68 -27.32
C GLU A 13 -3.60 -23.90 -28.72
N ASN A 14 -4.39 -23.80 -29.80
CA ASN A 14 -3.93 -23.87 -31.19
C ASN A 14 -3.77 -22.47 -31.83
N ALA A 15 -3.80 -21.41 -31.03
CA ALA A 15 -3.73 -20.02 -31.46
C ALA A 15 -4.88 -19.58 -32.39
N VAL A 16 -6.03 -20.25 -32.32
CA VAL A 16 -7.26 -19.84 -33.02
C VAL A 16 -8.01 -18.84 -32.16
N ALA A 17 -8.45 -17.72 -32.78
CA ALA A 17 -9.18 -16.67 -32.06
C ALA A 17 -10.51 -17.21 -31.52
N THR A 18 -10.72 -17.09 -30.19
CA THR A 18 -11.94 -17.54 -29.49
C THR A 18 -12.92 -16.41 -29.23
N GLY A 19 -12.54 -15.16 -29.54
CA GLY A 19 -13.36 -13.98 -29.28
C GLY A 19 -12.65 -12.95 -28.42
N ASN A 20 -13.40 -11.98 -27.91
CA ASN A 20 -12.87 -10.97 -26.99
C ASN A 20 -13.38 -11.25 -25.58
N TYR A 21 -12.51 -11.06 -24.58
CA TYR A 21 -12.90 -11.10 -23.18
C TYR A 21 -12.53 -9.81 -22.46
N THR A 22 -13.20 -9.53 -21.34
CA THR A 22 -12.94 -8.37 -20.50
C THR A 22 -12.45 -8.82 -19.14
N SER A 23 -11.58 -8.01 -18.52
CA SER A 23 -11.14 -8.22 -17.15
C SER A 23 -11.37 -6.97 -16.33
N SER A 24 -11.86 -7.13 -15.11
CA SER A 24 -12.05 -6.01 -14.18
C SER A 24 -12.01 -6.48 -12.74
N ASP A 25 -11.54 -5.57 -11.88
CA ASP A 25 -11.52 -5.74 -10.43
C ASP A 25 -12.34 -4.64 -9.76
N THR A 26 -13.13 -5.02 -8.78
CA THR A 26 -13.92 -4.10 -7.97
C THR A 26 -13.70 -4.40 -6.50
N TRP A 27 -13.43 -3.37 -5.69
CA TRP A 27 -13.31 -3.55 -4.26
C TRP A 27 -13.93 -2.42 -3.46
N LEU A 28 -14.51 -2.80 -2.31
CA LEU A 28 -15.01 -1.92 -1.28
C LEU A 28 -14.21 -2.16 -0.01
N ARG A 29 -13.62 -1.12 0.53
CA ARG A 29 -12.94 -1.17 1.84
C ARG A 29 -13.70 -0.33 2.85
N LEU A 30 -14.00 -0.92 4.00
CA LEU A 30 -14.59 -0.29 5.15
C LEU A 30 -13.57 -0.37 6.30
N GLY A 31 -13.29 0.77 6.94
CA GLY A 31 -12.32 0.84 8.03
C GLY A 31 -12.88 1.59 9.22
N TYR A 32 -12.47 1.14 10.40
CA TYR A 32 -12.72 1.81 11.67
C TYR A 32 -11.39 1.99 12.41
N ASN A 33 -11.16 3.16 12.96
CA ASN A 33 -10.00 3.42 13.81
C ASN A 33 -10.40 4.25 15.02
N GLU A 34 -9.70 4.04 16.13
CA GLU A 34 -9.93 4.75 17.38
C GLU A 34 -8.61 4.97 18.11
N GLU A 35 -8.53 6.08 18.82
CA GLU A 35 -7.45 6.38 19.76
C GLU A 35 -7.96 6.13 21.18
N SER A 36 -7.24 5.32 21.93
CA SER A 36 -7.59 5.06 23.34
C SER A 36 -7.43 6.33 24.17
N LYS A 37 -8.47 6.66 24.97
CA LYS A 37 -8.47 7.83 25.85
C LYS A 37 -7.55 7.67 27.08
N THR A 38 -7.24 6.44 27.46
CA THR A 38 -6.51 6.14 28.69
C THR A 38 -5.09 5.62 28.44
N LEU A 39 -4.85 4.99 27.30
CA LEU A 39 -3.58 4.39 26.94
C LEU A 39 -3.03 5.04 25.66
N PRO A 40 -1.71 5.09 25.49
CA PRO A 40 -1.09 5.72 24.32
C PRO A 40 -1.17 4.81 23.07
N PHE A 41 -2.32 4.20 22.82
CA PHE A 41 -2.56 3.30 21.70
C PHE A 41 -3.60 3.87 20.74
N LYS A 42 -3.34 3.69 19.45
CA LYS A 42 -4.31 3.84 18.36
C LYS A 42 -4.46 2.46 17.72
N TYR A 43 -5.69 2.07 17.46
CA TYR A 43 -5.96 0.79 16.79
C TYR A 43 -6.96 0.96 15.67
N GLY A 44 -6.92 0.06 14.71
CA GLY A 44 -7.84 0.08 13.60
C GLY A 44 -8.06 -1.30 13.03
N VAL A 45 -9.22 -1.46 12.42
CA VAL A 45 -9.60 -2.65 11.67
C VAL A 45 -10.19 -2.20 10.33
N SER A 46 -9.89 -2.93 9.27
CA SER A 46 -10.55 -2.72 7.98
C SER A 46 -10.94 -4.05 7.36
N ASN A 47 -12.09 -4.03 6.68
CA ASN A 47 -12.56 -5.16 5.89
C ASN A 47 -12.61 -4.73 4.43
N GLN A 48 -12.13 -5.58 3.53
CA GLN A 48 -12.13 -5.36 2.10
C GLN A 48 -12.89 -6.48 1.42
N PHE A 49 -13.94 -6.11 0.69
CA PHE A 49 -14.66 -6.98 -0.22
C PHE A 49 -14.07 -6.80 -1.61
N TYR A 50 -13.73 -7.88 -2.26
CA TYR A 50 -13.08 -7.89 -3.56
C TYR A 50 -13.85 -8.80 -4.52
N ILE A 51 -14.12 -8.29 -5.71
CA ILE A 51 -14.75 -9.02 -6.81
C ILE A 51 -13.84 -8.88 -8.02
N SER A 52 -13.35 -10.00 -8.52
CA SER A 52 -12.57 -10.07 -9.75
C SER A 52 -13.40 -10.76 -10.83
N LYS A 53 -13.43 -10.16 -11.99
CA LYS A 53 -14.09 -10.73 -13.17
C LYS A 53 -13.05 -10.92 -14.26
N LEU A 54 -12.94 -12.15 -14.74
CA LEU A 54 -12.15 -12.51 -15.91
C LEU A 54 -13.03 -13.32 -16.84
N GLU A 55 -13.39 -12.77 -18.00
CA GLU A 55 -14.33 -13.36 -18.92
C GLU A 55 -15.70 -13.62 -18.24
N ASP A 56 -16.16 -14.84 -18.19
CA ASP A 56 -17.38 -15.26 -17.49
C ASP A 56 -17.12 -15.76 -16.06
N ILE A 57 -15.86 -15.74 -15.65
CA ILE A 57 -15.44 -16.21 -14.34
C ILE A 57 -15.49 -15.03 -13.37
N ILE A 58 -16.31 -15.17 -12.33
CA ILE A 58 -16.36 -14.21 -11.22
C ILE A 58 -15.81 -14.91 -9.99
N SER A 59 -14.85 -14.25 -9.32
CA SER A 59 -14.37 -14.65 -8.01
C SER A 59 -14.64 -13.57 -6.99
N THR A 60 -15.05 -13.96 -5.80
CA THR A 60 -15.34 -13.06 -4.69
C THR A 60 -14.48 -13.42 -3.49
N SER A 61 -13.89 -12.44 -2.85
CA SER A 61 -13.11 -12.64 -1.64
C SER A 61 -13.33 -11.54 -0.61
N MET A 62 -13.10 -11.86 0.65
CA MET A 62 -13.16 -10.92 1.76
C MET A 62 -11.90 -11.02 2.59
N TYR A 63 -11.26 -9.88 2.80
CA TYR A 63 -10.06 -9.75 3.60
C TYR A 63 -10.29 -8.83 4.79
N SER A 64 -9.62 -9.14 5.91
CA SER A 64 -9.59 -8.28 7.08
C SER A 64 -8.14 -7.87 7.36
N SER A 65 -7.97 -6.61 7.81
CA SER A 65 -6.68 -6.11 8.26
C SER A 65 -6.85 -5.46 9.63
N PHE A 66 -5.85 -5.63 10.50
CA PHE A 66 -5.81 -5.08 11.83
C PHE A 66 -4.49 -4.34 12.05
N GLY A 67 -4.55 -3.18 12.70
CA GLY A 67 -3.37 -2.36 12.99
C GLY A 67 -3.41 -1.79 14.40
N LEU A 68 -2.22 -1.64 14.99
CA LEU A 68 -2.00 -1.03 16.29
C LEU A 68 -0.79 -0.11 16.22
N VAL A 69 -0.91 1.07 16.81
CA VAL A 69 0.19 2.02 16.96
C VAL A 69 0.31 2.41 18.42
N TRP A 70 1.50 2.29 18.96
CA TRP A 70 1.86 2.74 20.29
C TRP A 70 2.70 4.00 20.22
N THR A 71 2.20 5.10 20.81
CA THR A 71 2.87 6.40 20.84
C THR A 71 3.63 6.59 22.14
N ILE A 72 4.94 6.81 22.06
CA ILE A 72 5.82 7.10 23.20
C ILE A 72 6.12 8.60 23.19
N ASN A 73 5.21 9.38 23.77
CA ASN A 73 5.24 10.86 23.74
C ASN A 73 6.54 11.47 24.23
N LYS A 74 7.18 10.86 25.26
CA LYS A 74 8.45 11.36 25.83
C LYS A 74 9.58 11.47 24.80
N TYR A 75 9.57 10.62 23.77
CA TYR A 75 10.62 10.52 22.77
C TYR A 75 10.16 10.93 21.37
N ASN A 76 8.88 11.34 21.19
CA ASN A 76 8.26 11.58 19.89
C ASN A 76 8.45 10.38 18.95
N PHE A 77 8.10 9.20 19.46
CA PHE A 77 8.37 7.93 18.80
C PHE A 77 7.10 7.07 18.76
N ASP A 78 6.78 6.53 17.59
CA ASP A 78 5.68 5.61 17.42
C ASP A 78 6.23 4.23 17.00
N ILE A 79 5.63 3.19 17.57
CA ILE A 79 5.84 1.79 17.16
C ILE A 79 4.50 1.30 16.63
N GLY A 80 4.49 0.80 15.41
CA GLY A 80 3.29 0.24 14.79
C GLY A 80 3.48 -1.21 14.37
N TRP A 81 2.41 -1.96 14.38
CA TRP A 81 2.35 -3.21 13.65
C TRP A 81 0.99 -3.41 13.01
N THR A 82 0.97 -4.11 11.88
CA THR A 82 -0.25 -4.47 11.20
C THR A 82 -0.20 -5.91 10.73
N VAL A 83 -1.38 -6.52 10.71
CA VAL A 83 -1.65 -7.76 9.99
C VAL A 83 -2.59 -7.39 8.87
N ASN A 84 -2.14 -7.55 7.63
CA ASN A 84 -2.92 -7.20 6.46
C ASN A 84 -3.41 -8.46 5.74
N ASP A 85 -4.54 -8.28 5.07
CA ASP A 85 -5.08 -9.22 4.09
C ASP A 85 -5.29 -10.64 4.64
N VAL A 86 -5.77 -10.72 5.89
CA VAL A 86 -6.26 -11.99 6.47
C VAL A 86 -7.51 -12.41 5.69
N LEU A 87 -7.40 -13.48 4.94
CA LEU A 87 -8.51 -14.01 4.16
C LEU A 87 -9.59 -14.56 5.09
N LEU A 88 -10.78 -14.01 5.02
CA LEU A 88 -11.95 -14.47 5.78
C LEU A 88 -12.88 -15.36 4.95
N PHE A 89 -13.02 -15.05 3.68
CA PHE A 89 -13.90 -15.77 2.76
C PHE A 89 -13.33 -15.73 1.35
N TYR A 90 -13.49 -16.83 0.62
CA TYR A 90 -13.13 -16.97 -0.77
C TYR A 90 -14.04 -17.98 -1.48
N ASP A 91 -14.56 -17.61 -2.65
CA ASP A 91 -15.50 -18.40 -3.45
C ASP A 91 -14.84 -19.08 -4.65
N ARG A 92 -13.60 -19.48 -4.59
CA ARG A 92 -12.97 -20.41 -5.55
C ARG A 92 -11.60 -20.86 -5.09
N SER A 93 -11.29 -22.13 -5.34
CA SER A 93 -9.95 -22.69 -5.10
C SER A 93 -8.94 -22.15 -6.12
N ILE A 94 -8.21 -21.12 -5.74
CA ILE A 94 -6.92 -20.80 -6.34
C ILE A 94 -5.88 -21.19 -5.29
N ASP A 95 -4.95 -22.05 -5.66
CA ASP A 95 -3.98 -22.69 -4.75
C ASP A 95 -2.95 -21.75 -4.10
N ASP A 96 -3.03 -20.44 -4.30
CA ASP A 96 -1.98 -19.49 -3.90
C ASP A 96 -2.48 -18.31 -3.03
N ILE A 97 -3.46 -18.53 -2.14
CA ILE A 97 -4.03 -17.47 -1.32
C ILE A 97 -3.43 -17.43 0.09
N ASN A 98 -2.14 -17.29 0.19
CA ASN A 98 -1.48 -16.87 1.44
C ASN A 98 -1.02 -15.41 1.29
N SER A 99 -1.98 -14.50 1.27
CA SER A 99 -1.69 -13.07 1.15
C SER A 99 -1.46 -12.36 2.48
N MET A 100 -1.59 -13.07 3.61
CA MET A 100 -1.41 -12.46 4.93
C MET A 100 0.00 -11.90 5.11
N ASP A 101 0.08 -10.61 5.32
CA ASP A 101 1.32 -9.88 5.51
C ASP A 101 1.37 -9.26 6.91
N PHE A 102 2.51 -9.41 7.56
CA PHE A 102 2.81 -8.72 8.81
C PHE A 102 3.73 -7.54 8.50
N LEU A 103 3.38 -6.34 9.00
CA LEU A 103 4.29 -5.20 8.98
C LEU A 103 4.55 -4.77 10.42
N ILE A 104 5.81 -4.49 10.70
CA ILE A 104 6.24 -3.80 11.92
C ILE A 104 7.01 -2.57 11.53
N GLY A 105 6.75 -1.46 12.19
CA GLY A 105 7.38 -0.20 11.86
C GLY A 105 7.64 0.67 13.06
N VAL A 106 8.60 1.54 12.89
CA VAL A 106 8.95 2.58 13.86
C VAL A 106 9.03 3.91 13.15
N CYS A 107 8.57 4.94 13.84
CA CYS A 107 8.59 6.28 13.27
C CYS A 107 8.95 7.30 14.35
N LYS A 108 9.68 8.34 13.96
CA LYS A 108 10.16 9.38 14.86
C LYS A 108 10.01 10.76 14.25
N ASP A 109 9.39 11.66 15.01
CA ASP A 109 9.40 13.09 14.72
C ASP A 109 10.69 13.72 15.23
N LEU A 110 11.43 14.41 14.35
CA LEU A 110 12.67 15.08 14.71
C LEU A 110 12.37 16.46 15.30
N VAL A 111 12.76 16.67 16.56
CA VAL A 111 12.39 17.86 17.35
C VAL A 111 12.88 19.18 16.72
N HIS A 112 14.02 19.17 16.02
CA HIS A 112 14.63 20.38 15.46
C HIS A 112 14.47 20.52 13.94
N LEU A 113 13.85 19.55 13.30
CA LEU A 113 13.58 19.55 11.86
C LEU A 113 12.11 19.22 11.62
N PRO A 114 11.46 19.89 10.67
CA PRO A 114 10.10 19.57 10.30
C PRO A 114 10.05 18.26 9.48
N LEU A 115 10.57 17.19 10.07
CA LEU A 115 10.78 15.88 9.42
C LEU A 115 10.38 14.75 10.35
N ARG A 116 9.54 13.87 9.84
CA ARG A 116 9.20 12.57 10.40
C ARG A 116 9.87 11.47 9.59
N LEU A 117 10.65 10.62 10.23
CA LEU A 117 11.29 9.46 9.60
C LEU A 117 10.57 8.19 10.02
N SER A 118 10.36 7.26 9.09
CA SER A 118 9.90 5.91 9.41
C SER A 118 10.72 4.82 8.74
N ILE A 119 10.80 3.69 9.44
CA ILE A 119 11.38 2.45 8.95
C ILE A 119 10.37 1.35 9.24
N ASP A 120 9.97 0.64 8.20
CA ASP A 120 9.01 -0.45 8.30
C ASP A 120 9.63 -1.72 7.72
N SER A 121 9.23 -2.87 8.25
CA SER A 121 9.61 -4.18 7.75
C SER A 121 8.37 -5.01 7.45
N LYS A 122 8.31 -5.55 6.25
CA LYS A 122 7.33 -6.56 5.87
C LYS A 122 7.88 -7.93 6.24
N LEU A 123 7.13 -8.69 7.02
CA LEU A 123 7.48 -10.03 7.47
C LEU A 123 6.65 -11.07 6.71
N SER A 124 7.24 -12.24 6.50
CA SER A 124 6.49 -13.41 6.04
C SER A 124 5.61 -13.99 7.15
N THR A 125 4.77 -14.95 6.81
CA THR A 125 4.03 -15.77 7.80
C THR A 125 4.93 -16.48 8.80
N SER A 126 6.19 -16.76 8.43
CA SER A 126 7.23 -17.30 9.33
C SER A 126 7.93 -16.22 10.17
N LEU A 127 7.46 -14.97 10.16
CA LEU A 127 8.05 -13.80 10.80
C LEU A 127 9.49 -13.47 10.34
N ILE A 128 9.87 -13.93 9.16
CA ILE A 128 11.16 -13.61 8.53
C ILE A 128 11.00 -12.32 7.71
N PRO A 129 11.87 -11.31 7.89
CA PRO A 129 11.84 -10.09 7.11
C PRO A 129 12.00 -10.39 5.60
N LYS A 130 11.07 -9.87 4.80
CA LYS A 130 11.12 -9.97 3.32
C LYS A 130 11.58 -8.65 2.70
N ASP A 131 11.00 -7.54 3.17
CA ASP A 131 11.24 -6.22 2.62
C ASP A 131 11.39 -5.21 3.75
N TYR A 132 12.22 -4.19 3.51
CA TYR A 132 12.31 -3.01 4.36
C TYR A 132 11.88 -1.78 3.56
N PHE A 133 11.19 -0.87 4.24
CA PHE A 133 10.73 0.40 3.70
C PHE A 133 11.33 1.52 4.55
N LEU A 134 11.87 2.53 3.90
CA LEU A 134 12.35 3.75 4.53
C LEU A 134 11.55 4.91 3.97
N SER A 135 10.99 5.76 4.83
CA SER A 135 10.29 6.96 4.38
C SER A 135 10.58 8.17 5.24
N GLY A 136 10.37 9.34 4.63
CA GLY A 136 10.46 10.63 5.30
C GLY A 136 9.30 11.54 4.88
N THR A 137 8.67 12.17 5.87
CA THR A 137 7.64 13.18 5.68
C THR A 137 8.20 14.53 6.11
N PHE A 138 8.34 15.43 5.16
CA PHE A 138 8.79 16.81 5.38
C PHE A 138 7.58 17.74 5.49
N TYR A 139 7.43 18.42 6.61
CA TYR A 139 6.40 19.44 6.83
C TYR A 139 6.87 20.79 6.31
N LEU A 140 6.65 21.04 5.01
CA LEU A 140 7.11 22.30 4.36
C LEU A 140 6.35 23.51 4.88
N SER A 141 5.07 23.33 5.23
CA SER A 141 4.24 24.32 5.88
C SER A 141 3.14 23.63 6.68
N LYS A 142 2.27 24.42 7.36
CA LYS A 142 1.07 23.89 8.05
C LYS A 142 0.14 23.11 7.11
N ASN A 143 0.19 23.42 5.84
CA ASN A 143 -0.74 22.92 4.82
C ASN A 143 -0.08 22.01 3.79
N ILE A 144 1.25 21.98 3.70
CA ILE A 144 1.97 21.25 2.65
C ILE A 144 2.95 20.29 3.28
N THR A 145 2.85 19.02 2.89
CA THR A 145 3.81 17.97 3.24
C THR A 145 4.39 17.34 1.99
N LEU A 146 5.67 16.99 2.05
CA LEU A 146 6.39 16.25 1.03
C LEU A 146 6.76 14.89 1.63
N ASN A 147 6.34 13.82 0.97
CA ASN A 147 6.67 12.45 1.36
C ASN A 147 7.64 11.85 0.36
N LEU A 148 8.69 11.22 0.89
CA LEU A 148 9.67 10.46 0.12
C LEU A 148 9.73 9.05 0.70
N GLY A 149 9.86 8.04 -0.16
CA GLY A 149 9.96 6.66 0.30
C GLY A 149 10.73 5.78 -0.65
N THR A 150 11.34 4.74 -0.10
CA THR A 150 12.04 3.71 -0.89
C THR A 150 11.97 2.37 -0.17
N SER A 151 12.21 1.27 -0.90
CA SER A 151 12.22 -0.06 -0.32
C SER A 151 13.35 -0.93 -0.85
N THR A 152 13.64 -2.01 -0.13
CA THR A 152 14.63 -3.01 -0.54
C THR A 152 14.19 -3.84 -1.74
N ARG A 153 12.93 -3.77 -2.14
CA ARG A 153 12.42 -4.42 -3.37
C ARG A 153 13.21 -4.06 -4.62
N LYS A 154 13.85 -2.88 -4.64
CA LYS A 154 14.75 -2.49 -5.73
C LYS A 154 15.89 -3.46 -5.98
N PHE A 155 16.34 -4.19 -4.96
CA PHE A 155 17.42 -5.17 -5.09
C PHE A 155 16.94 -6.51 -5.67
N SER A 156 15.69 -6.90 -5.43
CA SER A 156 15.11 -8.11 -6.00
C SER A 156 14.66 -7.94 -7.46
N GLN A 157 14.51 -6.69 -7.91
CA GLN A 157 14.20 -6.35 -9.30
C GLN A 157 15.46 -6.20 -10.16
N ASN A 158 16.62 -6.62 -9.65
CA ASN A 158 17.93 -6.39 -10.28
C ASN A 158 18.09 -7.27 -11.54
N THR A 159 17.97 -6.65 -12.67
CA THR A 159 18.38 -7.17 -13.97
C THR A 159 19.49 -6.25 -14.50
N GLU A 160 20.76 -6.56 -14.24
CA GLU A 160 21.97 -5.97 -14.87
C GLU A 160 21.93 -4.46 -15.18
N GLN A 161 21.42 -3.63 -14.26
CA GLN A 161 21.10 -2.24 -14.54
C GLN A 161 22.12 -1.25 -13.98
N ASN A 162 22.13 -0.06 -14.58
CA ASN A 162 22.93 1.08 -14.12
C ASN A 162 22.56 1.46 -12.68
N LEU A 163 23.55 1.84 -11.87
CA LEU A 163 23.40 2.27 -10.47
C LEU A 163 22.27 3.29 -10.27
N SER A 164 22.08 4.24 -11.19
CA SER A 164 21.02 5.23 -11.10
C SER A 164 19.62 4.62 -11.18
N GLN A 165 19.41 3.63 -12.03
CA GLN A 165 18.12 2.93 -12.15
C GLN A 165 17.83 2.07 -10.92
N THR A 166 18.85 1.47 -10.32
CA THR A 166 18.71 0.74 -9.06
C THR A 166 18.39 1.66 -7.88
N ILE A 167 18.99 2.84 -7.80
CA ILE A 167 18.74 3.81 -6.72
C ILE A 167 17.30 4.32 -6.75
N PHE A 168 16.77 4.64 -7.93
CA PHE A 168 15.40 5.16 -8.09
C PHE A 168 14.35 4.04 -8.17
N GLY A 169 14.74 2.79 -8.35
CA GLY A 169 13.82 1.66 -8.35
C GLY A 169 13.08 1.54 -7.01
N SER A 170 11.80 1.19 -7.06
CA SER A 170 10.96 1.01 -5.88
C SER A 170 10.98 2.21 -4.91
N SER A 171 10.92 3.41 -5.47
CA SER A 171 10.93 4.69 -4.75
C SER A 171 9.70 5.51 -5.10
N GLY A 172 9.25 6.33 -4.17
CA GLY A 172 8.09 7.21 -4.38
C GLY A 172 8.33 8.61 -3.83
N ILE A 173 7.66 9.55 -4.45
CA ILE A 173 7.56 10.94 -4.01
C ILE A 173 6.10 11.36 -4.03
N GLY A 174 5.63 12.04 -2.99
CA GLY A 174 4.27 12.55 -2.91
C GLY A 174 4.22 13.92 -2.27
N VAL A 175 3.36 14.78 -2.79
CA VAL A 175 3.06 16.10 -2.22
C VAL A 175 1.61 16.10 -1.81
N PHE A 176 1.34 16.53 -0.57
CA PHE A 176 -0.02 16.64 -0.03
C PHE A 176 -0.27 18.07 0.39
N PHE A 177 -1.42 18.57 -0.04
CA PHE A 177 -1.98 19.82 0.43
C PHE A 177 -3.18 19.54 1.33
N ARG A 178 -3.16 20.09 2.55
CA ARG A 178 -4.24 19.94 3.52
C ARG A 178 -4.81 21.32 3.88
N ASN A 179 -6.11 21.47 3.71
CA ASN A 179 -6.84 22.62 4.21
C ASN A 179 -8.05 22.10 4.99
N LYS A 180 -8.18 22.47 6.27
CA LYS A 180 -9.21 22.04 7.23
C LYS A 180 -9.96 20.74 6.87
N GLU A 181 -10.82 20.80 5.89
CA GLU A 181 -11.72 19.72 5.45
C GLU A 181 -11.22 18.99 4.20
N LEU A 182 -10.34 19.61 3.38
CA LEU A 182 -9.88 19.09 2.09
C LEU A 182 -8.42 18.67 2.17
N ILE A 183 -8.14 17.45 1.71
CA ILE A 183 -6.80 16.94 1.49
C ILE A 183 -6.69 16.59 0.00
N ILE A 184 -5.69 17.13 -0.66
CA ILE A 184 -5.33 16.78 -2.05
C ILE A 184 -3.91 16.23 -2.02
N GLY A 185 -3.71 15.06 -2.60
CA GLY A 185 -2.41 14.41 -2.72
C GLY A 185 -2.08 14.12 -4.18
N TYR A 186 -0.84 14.33 -4.56
CA TYR A 186 -0.29 13.85 -5.82
C TYR A 186 0.97 13.06 -5.55
N GLY A 187 1.07 11.87 -6.15
CA GLY A 187 2.19 10.96 -5.95
C GLY A 187 2.72 10.40 -7.26
N LEU A 188 4.03 10.14 -7.24
CA LEU A 188 4.76 9.42 -8.27
C LEU A 188 5.44 8.21 -7.61
N TYR A 189 5.36 7.07 -8.26
CA TYR A 189 6.06 5.86 -7.87
C TYR A 189 6.89 5.32 -9.04
N PHE A 190 8.16 5.04 -8.76
CA PHE A 190 9.14 4.59 -9.74
C PHE A 190 9.36 3.07 -9.59
N TYR A 191 9.17 2.34 -10.68
CA TYR A 191 9.37 0.88 -10.74
C TYR A 191 10.78 0.49 -11.22
N GLY A 192 11.69 1.44 -11.33
CA GLY A 192 12.98 1.23 -11.96
C GLY A 192 12.84 1.18 -13.49
N THR A 193 13.21 0.06 -14.11
CA THR A 193 13.05 -0.14 -15.55
C THR A 193 11.61 -0.26 -16.02
N GLY A 194 10.70 -0.63 -15.12
CA GLY A 194 9.26 -0.73 -15.42
C GLY A 194 8.57 0.62 -15.64
N GLY A 195 9.30 1.74 -15.51
CA GLY A 195 8.73 3.07 -15.67
C GLY A 195 8.25 3.68 -14.35
N PHE A 196 7.20 4.48 -14.42
CA PHE A 196 6.60 5.11 -13.24
C PHE A 196 5.07 5.09 -13.33
N SER A 197 4.42 5.18 -12.17
CA SER A 197 3.00 5.46 -12.06
C SER A 197 2.78 6.78 -11.34
N SER A 198 1.67 7.45 -11.62
CA SER A 198 1.24 8.66 -10.91
C SER A 198 -0.19 8.51 -10.45
N GLY A 199 -0.51 9.16 -9.33
CA GLY A 199 -1.86 9.16 -8.77
C GLY A 199 -2.22 10.50 -8.17
N LEU A 200 -3.49 10.87 -8.30
CA LEU A 200 -4.11 11.99 -7.62
C LEU A 200 -5.11 11.43 -6.61
N ASP A 201 -5.02 11.89 -5.37
CA ASP A 201 -5.94 11.56 -4.29
C ASP A 201 -6.64 12.81 -3.79
N MET A 202 -7.92 12.69 -3.45
CA MET A 202 -8.69 13.76 -2.85
C MET A 202 -9.58 13.19 -1.75
N SER A 203 -9.48 13.77 -0.56
CA SER A 203 -10.28 13.39 0.60
C SER A 203 -10.93 14.61 1.23
N ILE A 204 -12.19 14.47 1.65
CA ILE A 204 -12.95 15.49 2.33
C ILE A 204 -13.36 14.94 3.68
N ASN A 205 -13.03 15.66 4.75
CA ASN A 205 -13.47 15.35 6.13
C ASN A 205 -14.69 16.21 6.46
N PHE A 206 -15.75 15.57 6.94
CA PHE A 206 -17.00 16.20 7.35
C PHE A 206 -17.07 16.38 8.86
#